data_e0a6836f00c495baf7f76b66f3560233
#
_entry.id   e0a6836f00c495baf7f76b66f3560233
#
_cell.length_a   1.000
_cell.length_b   1.000
_cell.length_c   1.000
_cell.angle_alpha   90.00
_cell.angle_beta   90.00
_cell.angle_gamma   90.00
#
_symmetry.space_group_name_H-M   'P 1'
#
loop_
_entity.id
_entity.type
_entity.pdbx_description
1 polymer ?
#
loop_
_entity_poly.entity_id
_entity_poly.type
_entity_poly.pdbx_seq_one_letter_code
_entity_poly.pdbx_strand_id
1 'polypeptide(L)'
;LYEGFVYENEDHHLQMTRLVPEISFDHFVWGTVVRTRHDLGVFVDVGLPNKDLVVSLDELPTISRLWPKKDDRLYVKLARDNKQRLWATLAELTDFEAISKPYDRAQMKNTDTMATVFRLKMAGTSVITDDNHLGFIHPSEREQEPRMGQHVKVRVIGFLRDGELNLSLKPRGYEEIGDDAQMLLAALQHQADHTLPFWDKSDPNDIRNYFGISKSQFKRAVGNLLKQRLISQQPGEIKLVETSDEQADD
;
A
#
# COMPACT_ATOMS: atom_id res chain seq x y z
N LEU A 1 -33.87 34.88 -6.42
CA LEU A 1 -32.44 34.77 -6.07
C LEU A 1 -32.05 33.30 -6.16
N TYR A 2 -30.97 32.97 -6.88
CA TYR A 2 -30.41 31.62 -6.94
C TYR A 2 -29.07 31.67 -6.25
N GLU A 3 -28.82 30.74 -5.35
CA GLU A 3 -27.53 30.53 -4.71
C GLU A 3 -26.81 29.37 -5.41
N GLY A 4 -25.50 29.51 -5.60
CA GLY A 4 -24.70 28.47 -6.24
C GLY A 4 -23.22 28.89 -6.31
N PHE A 5 -22.38 27.91 -6.67
CA PHE A 5 -20.95 28.12 -6.86
C PHE A 5 -20.68 28.53 -8.32
N VAL A 6 -19.97 29.67 -8.51
CA VAL A 6 -19.64 30.23 -9.82
C VAL A 6 -18.16 30.04 -10.09
N TYR A 7 -17.81 29.51 -11.26
CA TYR A 7 -16.44 29.25 -11.66
C TYR A 7 -16.30 29.32 -13.20
N GLU A 8 -15.08 29.44 -13.70
CA GLU A 8 -14.76 29.35 -15.12
C GLU A 8 -14.57 27.88 -15.49
N ASN A 9 -15.35 27.37 -16.46
CA ASN A 9 -15.26 26.00 -16.95
C ASN A 9 -14.06 25.79 -17.89
N GLU A 10 -13.90 24.58 -18.46
CA GLU A 10 -12.81 24.27 -19.40
C GLU A 10 -12.84 25.10 -20.70
N ASP A 11 -14.02 25.53 -21.13
CA ASP A 11 -14.23 26.36 -22.33
C ASP A 11 -14.07 27.87 -22.06
N HIS A 12 -13.55 28.25 -20.88
CA HIS A 12 -13.40 29.64 -20.43
C HIS A 12 -14.71 30.40 -20.30
N HIS A 13 -15.84 29.72 -20.09
CA HIS A 13 -17.11 30.32 -19.79
C HIS A 13 -17.42 30.33 -18.30
N LEU A 14 -18.02 31.39 -17.80
CA LEU A 14 -18.55 31.43 -16.45
C LEU A 14 -19.74 30.48 -16.35
N GLN A 15 -19.63 29.52 -15.44
CA GLN A 15 -20.63 28.52 -15.16
C GLN A 15 -21.05 28.58 -13.69
N MET A 16 -22.31 28.37 -13.42
CA MET A 16 -22.85 28.27 -12.06
C MET A 16 -23.41 26.86 -11.83
N THR A 17 -22.99 26.24 -10.74
CA THR A 17 -23.59 24.99 -10.25
C THR A 17 -24.39 25.26 -8.98
N ARG A 18 -25.56 24.61 -8.86
CA ARG A 18 -26.34 24.60 -7.60
C ARG A 18 -25.81 23.63 -6.58
N LEU A 19 -25.07 22.61 -7.03
CA LEU A 19 -24.32 21.71 -6.14
C LEU A 19 -23.07 22.46 -5.70
N VAL A 20 -23.13 23.02 -4.51
CA VAL A 20 -21.94 23.65 -3.90
C VAL A 20 -20.92 22.53 -3.65
N PRO A 21 -19.74 22.59 -4.27
CA PRO A 21 -18.73 21.58 -4.06
C PRO A 21 -18.25 21.60 -2.60
N GLU A 22 -17.91 20.45 -2.07
CA GLU A 22 -17.34 20.37 -0.72
C GLU A 22 -15.96 21.02 -0.65
N ILE A 23 -15.23 21.05 -1.77
CA ILE A 23 -13.91 21.68 -1.86
C ILE A 23 -14.02 23.20 -1.73
N SER A 24 -13.18 23.79 -0.89
CA SER A 24 -13.05 25.25 -0.75
C SER A 24 -11.59 25.66 -0.58
N PHE A 25 -11.31 26.94 -0.36
CA PHE A 25 -9.96 27.44 -0.05
C PHE A 25 -9.46 27.00 1.32
N ASP A 26 -10.37 26.62 2.21
CA ASP A 26 -10.08 26.22 3.59
C ASP A 26 -10.42 24.75 3.88
N HIS A 27 -11.03 24.05 2.90
CA HIS A 27 -11.48 22.68 3.09
C HIS A 27 -10.92 21.76 2.01
N PHE A 28 -10.22 20.70 2.45
CA PHE A 28 -9.66 19.67 1.58
C PHE A 28 -10.68 18.58 1.27
N VAL A 29 -10.61 18.06 0.06
CA VAL A 29 -11.37 16.89 -0.39
C VAL A 29 -10.48 15.89 -1.11
N TRP A 30 -10.90 14.64 -1.15
CA TRP A 30 -10.29 13.64 -2.02
C TRP A 30 -10.74 13.85 -3.46
N GLY A 31 -9.80 14.13 -4.35
CA GLY A 31 -10.04 14.18 -5.78
C GLY A 31 -9.37 13.01 -6.49
N THR A 32 -9.88 12.68 -7.67
CA THR A 32 -9.35 11.60 -8.53
C THR A 32 -8.57 12.20 -9.69
N VAL A 33 -7.36 11.71 -9.92
CA VAL A 33 -6.53 12.15 -11.06
C VAL A 33 -7.14 11.62 -12.35
N VAL A 34 -7.42 12.52 -13.30
CA VAL A 34 -8.00 12.16 -14.61
C VAL A 34 -6.95 12.15 -15.72
N ARG A 35 -5.96 13.03 -15.65
CA ARG A 35 -4.87 13.13 -16.64
C ARG A 35 -3.64 13.81 -16.07
N THR A 36 -2.50 13.62 -16.73
CA THR A 36 -1.22 14.22 -16.38
C THR A 36 -0.65 14.96 -17.59
N ARG A 37 -0.11 16.16 -17.38
CA ARG A 37 0.65 16.93 -18.37
C ARG A 37 2.01 17.32 -17.78
N HIS A 38 3.08 16.93 -18.46
CA HIS A 38 4.45 17.16 -17.98
C HIS A 38 4.87 18.64 -17.93
N ASP A 39 4.20 19.49 -18.68
CA ASP A 39 4.45 20.94 -18.76
C ASP A 39 3.60 21.76 -17.78
N LEU A 40 2.64 21.14 -17.09
CA LEU A 40 1.69 21.86 -16.23
C LEU A 40 1.48 21.22 -14.87
N GLY A 41 1.27 19.90 -14.82
CA GLY A 41 0.98 19.16 -13.62
C GLY A 41 -0.07 18.07 -13.83
N VAL A 42 -0.86 17.77 -12.81
CA VAL A 42 -1.92 16.76 -12.86
C VAL A 42 -3.29 17.40 -12.73
N PHE A 43 -4.24 16.86 -13.47
CA PHE A 43 -5.64 17.29 -13.47
C PHE A 43 -6.45 16.38 -12.57
N VAL A 44 -7.21 16.97 -11.67
CA VAL A 44 -7.92 16.30 -10.60
C VAL A 44 -9.41 16.64 -10.68
N ASP A 45 -10.23 15.61 -10.81
CA ASP A 45 -11.69 15.74 -10.67
C ASP A 45 -12.04 15.81 -9.17
N VAL A 46 -12.68 16.88 -8.79
CA VAL A 46 -13.17 17.16 -7.43
C VAL A 46 -14.70 17.30 -7.39
N GLY A 47 -15.39 16.82 -8.42
CA GLY A 47 -16.85 16.90 -8.54
C GLY A 47 -17.38 18.24 -9.08
N LEU A 48 -16.53 19.10 -9.68
CA LEU A 48 -16.97 20.28 -10.39
C LEU A 48 -17.42 19.91 -11.82
N PRO A 49 -18.66 20.20 -12.23
CA PRO A 49 -19.10 19.91 -13.59
C PRO A 49 -18.26 20.65 -14.64
N ASN A 50 -17.77 19.93 -15.65
CA ASN A 50 -16.97 20.48 -16.76
C ASN A 50 -15.72 21.27 -16.29
N LYS A 51 -15.11 20.83 -15.19
CA LYS A 51 -13.88 21.47 -14.67
C LYS A 51 -13.05 20.51 -13.85
N ASP A 52 -11.88 20.15 -14.38
CA ASP A 52 -10.81 19.53 -13.60
C ASP A 52 -9.90 20.64 -13.04
N LEU A 53 -9.47 20.47 -11.80
CA LEU A 53 -8.50 21.36 -11.19
C LEU A 53 -7.09 20.88 -11.45
N VAL A 54 -6.16 21.82 -11.59
CA VAL A 54 -4.75 21.50 -11.81
C VAL A 54 -3.99 21.60 -10.49
N VAL A 55 -3.27 20.56 -10.14
CA VAL A 55 -2.19 20.58 -9.16
C VAL A 55 -0.90 20.86 -9.91
N SER A 56 -0.18 21.91 -9.50
CA SER A 56 1.04 22.36 -10.19
C SER A 56 2.12 21.29 -10.20
N LEU A 57 2.90 21.24 -11.29
CA LEU A 57 4.11 20.43 -11.38
C LEU A 57 5.11 20.73 -10.26
N ASP A 58 5.10 21.96 -9.71
CA ASP A 58 6.00 22.39 -8.63
C ASP A 58 5.69 21.70 -7.29
N GLU A 59 4.46 21.18 -7.13
CA GLU A 59 4.03 20.41 -5.95
C GLU A 59 4.26 18.90 -6.10
N LEU A 60 4.63 18.45 -7.31
CA LEU A 60 4.81 17.04 -7.62
C LEU A 60 6.24 16.55 -7.32
N PRO A 61 6.44 15.23 -7.17
CA PRO A 61 7.78 14.67 -7.01
C PRO A 61 8.70 15.05 -8.16
N THR A 62 9.97 15.35 -7.87
CA THR A 62 10.98 15.67 -8.89
C THR A 62 11.14 14.55 -9.93
N ILE A 63 10.90 13.31 -9.53
CA ILE A 63 11.00 12.11 -10.38
C ILE A 63 9.63 11.86 -11.02
N SER A 64 9.50 12.07 -12.32
CA SER A 64 8.23 11.96 -13.04
C SER A 64 7.56 10.58 -12.99
N ARG A 65 8.33 9.47 -12.83
CA ARG A 65 7.76 8.13 -12.66
C ARG A 65 6.94 7.98 -11.36
N LEU A 66 7.17 8.88 -10.40
CA LEU A 66 6.47 8.92 -9.11
C LEU A 66 5.30 9.91 -9.10
N TRP A 67 5.01 10.54 -10.22
CA TRP A 67 3.84 11.39 -10.37
C TRP A 67 2.55 10.57 -10.33
N PRO A 68 1.47 11.17 -9.85
CA PRO A 68 0.15 10.57 -9.91
C PRO A 68 -0.24 10.20 -11.34
N LYS A 69 -0.92 9.09 -11.50
CA LYS A 69 -1.51 8.62 -12.75
C LYS A 69 -3.03 8.67 -12.67
N LYS A 70 -3.68 8.46 -13.81
CA LYS A 70 -5.13 8.31 -13.86
C LYS A 70 -5.61 7.31 -12.80
N ASP A 71 -6.69 7.65 -12.11
CA ASP A 71 -7.34 6.92 -11.03
C ASP A 71 -6.58 6.95 -9.67
N ASP A 72 -5.40 7.60 -9.60
CA ASP A 72 -4.75 7.88 -8.31
C ASP A 72 -5.55 8.98 -7.55
N ARG A 73 -5.44 9.02 -6.23
CA ARG A 73 -6.23 9.91 -5.37
C ARG A 73 -5.34 10.96 -4.72
N LEU A 74 -5.76 12.21 -4.74
CA LEU A 74 -5.05 13.32 -4.10
C LEU A 74 -5.99 14.06 -3.15
N TYR A 75 -5.48 14.40 -1.96
CA TYR A 75 -6.19 15.23 -1.00
C TYR A 75 -5.83 16.67 -1.26
N VAL A 76 -6.80 17.45 -1.74
CA VAL A 76 -6.57 18.79 -2.31
C VAL A 76 -7.59 19.79 -1.82
N LYS A 77 -7.20 21.07 -1.84
CA LYS A 77 -8.11 22.22 -1.66
C LYS A 77 -7.96 23.23 -2.79
N LEU A 78 -8.86 24.18 -2.87
CA LEU A 78 -8.79 25.25 -3.84
C LEU A 78 -7.58 26.16 -3.59
N ALA A 79 -6.93 26.56 -4.67
CA ALA A 79 -5.90 27.57 -4.69
C ALA A 79 -6.10 28.53 -5.88
N ARG A 80 -5.45 29.68 -5.84
CA ARG A 80 -5.40 30.64 -6.97
C ARG A 80 -3.97 30.84 -7.41
N ASP A 81 -3.76 30.83 -8.71
CA ASP A 81 -2.47 31.24 -9.25
C ASP A 81 -2.32 32.79 -9.30
N ASN A 82 -1.16 33.25 -9.73
CA ASN A 82 -0.88 34.70 -9.86
C ASN A 82 -1.80 35.41 -10.85
N LYS A 83 -2.51 34.69 -11.71
CA LYS A 83 -3.51 35.22 -12.67
C LYS A 83 -4.94 35.06 -12.18
N GLN A 84 -5.13 34.73 -10.90
CA GLN A 84 -6.43 34.48 -10.26
C GLN A 84 -7.22 33.31 -10.85
N ARG A 85 -6.58 32.39 -11.56
CA ARG A 85 -7.21 31.17 -12.06
C ARG A 85 -7.34 30.17 -10.94
N LEU A 86 -8.40 29.37 -10.98
CA LEU A 86 -8.68 28.35 -10.00
C LEU A 86 -7.80 27.12 -10.23
N TRP A 87 -7.03 26.77 -9.21
CA TRP A 87 -6.14 25.61 -9.13
C TRP A 87 -6.46 24.77 -7.91
N ALA A 88 -5.79 23.63 -7.78
CA ALA A 88 -5.76 22.84 -6.58
C ALA A 88 -4.35 22.85 -5.97
N THR A 89 -4.25 22.78 -4.65
CA THR A 89 -3.00 22.56 -3.92
C THR A 89 -3.11 21.30 -3.08
N LEU A 90 -1.99 20.57 -2.93
CA LEU A 90 -1.90 19.34 -2.17
C LEU A 90 -1.96 19.61 -0.66
N ALA A 91 -2.56 18.68 0.06
CA ALA A 91 -2.50 18.65 1.52
C ALA A 91 -1.08 18.31 2.00
N GLU A 92 -0.67 18.96 3.08
CA GLU A 92 0.58 18.69 3.77
C GLU A 92 0.40 17.68 4.91
N LEU A 93 1.50 17.30 5.58
CA LEU A 93 1.44 16.34 6.71
C LEU A 93 0.47 16.81 7.82
N THR A 94 0.50 18.08 8.15
CA THR A 94 -0.37 18.67 9.20
C THR A 94 -1.86 18.55 8.87
N ASP A 95 -2.22 18.61 7.58
CA ASP A 95 -3.60 18.43 7.13
C ASP A 95 -4.04 16.97 7.28
N PHE A 96 -3.14 16.03 7.01
CA PHE A 96 -3.37 14.59 7.24
C PHE A 96 -3.41 14.24 8.73
N GLU A 97 -2.57 14.87 9.55
CA GLU A 97 -2.64 14.76 11.02
C GLU A 97 -3.99 15.20 11.55
N ALA A 98 -4.56 16.29 11.02
CA ALA A 98 -5.84 16.83 11.44
C ALA A 98 -7.03 15.89 11.18
N ILE A 99 -6.97 15.05 10.13
CA ILE A 99 -8.01 14.06 9.83
C ILE A 99 -7.69 12.67 10.35
N SER A 100 -6.49 12.48 10.91
CA SER A 100 -6.06 11.17 11.40
C SER A 100 -6.86 10.73 12.63
N LYS A 101 -7.07 9.43 12.73
CA LYS A 101 -7.80 8.82 13.84
C LYS A 101 -6.87 7.91 14.66
N PRO A 102 -7.07 7.85 15.97
CA PRO A 102 -6.40 6.86 16.80
C PRO A 102 -6.85 5.44 16.43
N TYR A 103 -6.03 4.45 16.73
CA TYR A 103 -6.30 3.03 16.47
C TYR A 103 -5.98 2.18 17.69
N ASP A 104 -6.60 0.99 17.75
CA ASP A 104 -6.26 -0.04 18.73
C ASP A 104 -5.11 -0.89 18.21
N ARG A 105 -3.97 -0.84 18.89
CA ARG A 105 -2.76 -1.59 18.50
C ARG A 105 -2.97 -3.10 18.46
N ALA A 106 -3.77 -3.64 19.38
CA ALA A 106 -4.02 -5.07 19.45
C ALA A 106 -4.80 -5.58 18.22
N GLN A 107 -5.75 -4.77 17.72
CA GLN A 107 -6.55 -5.10 16.55
C GLN A 107 -5.81 -4.86 15.24
N MET A 108 -4.88 -3.90 15.21
CA MET A 108 -4.17 -3.51 13.98
C MET A 108 -2.95 -4.40 13.66
N LYS A 109 -2.36 -5.06 14.66
CA LYS A 109 -1.13 -5.85 14.46
C LYS A 109 -1.35 -6.96 13.41
N ASN A 110 -0.48 -7.01 12.42
CA ASN A 110 -0.47 -8.00 11.33
C ASN A 110 -1.73 -8.02 10.44
N THR A 111 -2.52 -6.94 10.44
CA THR A 111 -3.68 -6.79 9.55
C THR A 111 -3.28 -6.21 8.20
N ASP A 112 -4.05 -6.52 7.17
CA ASP A 112 -3.94 -5.91 5.86
C ASP A 112 -4.98 -4.78 5.76
N THR A 113 -4.59 -3.67 5.15
CA THR A 113 -5.48 -2.54 4.87
C THR A 113 -5.09 -1.86 3.56
N MET A 114 -5.95 -0.98 3.08
CA MET A 114 -5.65 -0.13 1.94
C MET A 114 -5.18 1.25 2.42
N ALA A 115 -4.24 1.83 1.70
CA ALA A 115 -3.71 3.15 2.04
C ALA A 115 -3.38 3.96 0.79
N THR A 116 -3.50 5.28 0.88
CA THR A 116 -3.14 6.22 -0.18
C THR A 116 -1.81 6.90 0.15
N VAL A 117 -0.90 6.90 -0.80
CA VAL A 117 0.41 7.55 -0.69
C VAL A 117 0.24 9.05 -0.83
N PHE A 118 0.63 9.82 0.19
CA PHE A 118 0.54 11.28 0.11
C PHE A 118 1.90 12.00 0.13
N ARG A 119 2.97 11.33 0.58
CA ARG A 119 4.29 11.95 0.66
C ARG A 119 5.41 10.96 0.42
N LEU A 120 6.37 11.38 -0.41
CA LEU A 120 7.56 10.60 -0.75
C LEU A 120 8.81 11.30 -0.24
N LYS A 121 9.60 10.61 0.57
CA LYS A 121 10.90 11.07 1.10
C LYS A 121 11.96 9.99 0.94
N MET A 122 13.22 10.37 0.98
CA MET A 122 14.34 9.41 0.99
C MET A 122 14.25 8.43 2.17
N ALA A 123 13.77 8.91 3.33
CA ALA A 123 13.60 8.09 4.52
C ALA A 123 12.49 7.03 4.38
N GLY A 124 11.51 7.26 3.49
CA GLY A 124 10.38 6.36 3.25
C GLY A 124 9.16 7.07 2.71
N THR A 125 8.07 6.35 2.67
CA THR A 125 6.79 6.78 2.08
C THR A 125 5.74 6.96 3.18
N SER A 126 5.15 8.15 3.28
CA SER A 126 4.03 8.41 4.18
C SER A 126 2.72 8.11 3.47
N VAL A 127 1.84 7.45 4.16
CA VAL A 127 0.51 7.04 3.66
C VAL A 127 -0.57 7.31 4.69
N ILE A 128 -1.81 7.41 4.23
CA ILE A 128 -2.99 7.39 5.09
C ILE A 128 -3.88 6.22 4.70
N THR A 129 -4.34 5.43 5.67
CA THR A 129 -5.24 4.31 5.42
C THR A 129 -6.65 4.79 5.13
N ASP A 130 -7.51 3.92 4.56
CA ASP A 130 -8.92 4.24 4.32
C ASP A 130 -9.69 4.54 5.60
N ASP A 131 -9.21 4.04 6.76
CA ASP A 131 -9.75 4.35 8.10
C ASP A 131 -9.16 5.63 8.71
N ASN A 132 -8.37 6.38 7.95
CA ASN A 132 -7.66 7.60 8.37
C ASN A 132 -6.59 7.37 9.45
N HIS A 133 -5.85 6.28 9.41
CA HIS A 133 -4.67 6.10 10.24
C HIS A 133 -3.42 6.48 9.45
N LEU A 134 -2.57 7.31 10.05
CA LEU A 134 -1.27 7.64 9.46
C LEU A 134 -0.35 6.43 9.50
N GLY A 135 0.43 6.26 8.44
CA GLY A 135 1.37 5.18 8.34
C GLY A 135 2.61 5.53 7.52
N PHE A 136 3.66 4.78 7.78
CA PHE A 136 4.95 4.94 7.15
C PHE A 136 5.46 3.62 6.62
N ILE A 137 5.99 3.64 5.40
CA ILE A 137 6.60 2.49 4.71
C ILE A 137 8.10 2.77 4.56
N HIS A 138 8.92 2.04 5.31
CA HIS A 138 10.37 2.13 5.19
C HIS A 138 10.83 1.62 3.81
N PRO A 139 11.93 2.14 3.23
CA PRO A 139 12.43 1.68 1.93
C PRO A 139 12.71 0.17 1.85
N SER A 140 13.12 -0.45 2.96
CA SER A 140 13.32 -1.91 3.04
C SER A 140 12.03 -2.72 2.96
N GLU A 141 10.88 -2.09 3.20
CA GLU A 141 9.55 -2.73 3.21
C GLU A 141 8.81 -2.61 1.87
N ARG A 142 9.51 -2.24 0.81
CA ARG A 142 9.00 -2.16 -0.55
C ARG A 142 10.04 -2.62 -1.56
N GLU A 143 9.63 -3.21 -2.67
CA GLU A 143 10.51 -3.52 -3.81
C GLU A 143 10.65 -2.29 -4.71
N GLN A 144 9.54 -1.61 -4.97
CA GLN A 144 9.48 -0.39 -5.75
C GLN A 144 8.82 0.72 -4.94
N GLU A 145 9.26 1.96 -5.18
CA GLU A 145 8.64 3.13 -4.57
C GLU A 145 7.28 3.38 -5.21
N PRO A 146 6.17 3.40 -4.43
CA PRO A 146 4.86 3.68 -4.95
C PRO A 146 4.76 5.16 -5.37
N ARG A 147 3.86 5.46 -6.30
CA ARG A 147 3.63 6.84 -6.76
C ARG A 147 2.87 7.65 -5.71
N MET A 148 3.02 8.96 -5.75
CA MET A 148 2.12 9.87 -5.06
C MET A 148 0.67 9.64 -5.53
N GLY A 149 -0.27 9.62 -4.60
CA GLY A 149 -1.68 9.36 -4.87
C GLY A 149 -2.05 7.89 -5.10
N GLN A 150 -1.08 6.99 -5.22
CA GLN A 150 -1.35 5.58 -5.45
C GLN A 150 -2.05 4.94 -4.25
N HIS A 151 -3.15 4.24 -4.51
CA HIS A 151 -3.86 3.44 -3.53
C HIS A 151 -3.26 2.04 -3.51
N VAL A 152 -2.71 1.62 -2.38
CA VAL A 152 -1.92 0.40 -2.24
C VAL A 152 -2.39 -0.45 -1.08
N LYS A 153 -2.34 -1.77 -1.26
CA LYS A 153 -2.53 -2.72 -0.16
C LYS A 153 -1.27 -2.75 0.70
N VAL A 154 -1.43 -2.54 1.99
CA VAL A 154 -0.34 -2.53 2.97
C VAL A 154 -0.66 -3.47 4.13
N ARG A 155 0.39 -3.97 4.77
CA ARG A 155 0.29 -4.76 5.99
C ARG A 155 0.89 -4.00 7.16
N VAL A 156 0.21 -4.01 8.30
CA VAL A 156 0.72 -3.45 9.56
C VAL A 156 1.75 -4.41 10.15
N ILE A 157 3.02 -4.02 10.15
CA ILE A 157 4.14 -4.80 10.70
C ILE A 157 4.56 -4.32 12.10
N GLY A 158 4.07 -3.17 12.54
CA GLY A 158 4.41 -2.58 13.82
C GLY A 158 3.86 -1.18 13.99
N PHE A 159 4.40 -0.48 15.00
CA PHE A 159 3.97 0.86 15.39
C PHE A 159 5.20 1.72 15.64
N LEU A 160 5.19 2.95 15.14
CA LEU A 160 6.26 3.92 15.34
C LEU A 160 6.03 4.71 16.66
N ARG A 161 7.09 5.41 17.13
CA ARG A 161 7.04 6.14 18.40
C ARG A 161 6.12 7.37 18.36
N ASP A 162 5.95 7.97 17.20
CA ASP A 162 5.07 9.11 16.91
C ASP A 162 3.60 8.72 16.76
N GLY A 163 3.27 7.43 16.84
CA GLY A 163 1.91 6.92 16.72
C GLY A 163 1.48 6.57 15.29
N GLU A 164 2.40 6.61 14.32
CA GLU A 164 2.12 6.12 12.97
C GLU A 164 2.20 4.59 12.90
N LEU A 165 1.45 3.99 11.97
CA LEU A 165 1.57 2.58 11.65
C LEU A 165 2.88 2.32 10.90
N ASN A 166 3.64 1.32 11.30
CA ASN A 166 4.76 0.80 10.50
C ASN A 166 4.21 -0.23 9.50
N LEU A 167 4.37 0.03 8.22
CA LEU A 167 3.69 -0.67 7.14
C LEU A 167 4.67 -1.33 6.16
N SER A 168 4.23 -2.44 5.56
CA SER A 168 4.98 -3.16 4.52
C SER A 168 4.13 -3.34 3.26
N LEU A 169 4.76 -3.14 2.10
CA LEU A 169 4.23 -3.51 0.78
C LEU A 169 4.65 -4.92 0.35
N LYS A 170 5.56 -5.55 1.10
CA LYS A 170 6.03 -6.88 0.78
C LYS A 170 4.95 -7.91 1.12
N PRO A 171 4.79 -8.93 0.27
CA PRO A 171 3.90 -10.05 0.59
C PRO A 171 4.36 -10.74 1.89
N ARG A 172 3.46 -11.48 2.53
CA ARG A 172 3.85 -12.36 3.64
C ARG A 172 4.79 -13.45 3.12
N GLY A 173 5.72 -13.88 3.97
CA GLY A 173 6.69 -14.90 3.58
C GLY A 173 6.06 -16.17 2.99
N TYR A 174 4.86 -16.55 3.44
CA TYR A 174 4.13 -17.67 2.87
C TYR A 174 3.49 -17.37 1.50
N GLU A 175 3.24 -16.10 1.15
CA GLU A 175 2.70 -15.67 -0.15
C GLU A 175 3.80 -15.64 -1.25
N GLU A 176 5.08 -15.61 -0.85
CA GLU A 176 6.24 -15.76 -1.77
C GLU A 176 6.61 -17.22 -2.03
N ILE A 177 5.89 -18.16 -1.42
CA ILE A 177 6.14 -19.58 -1.54
C ILE A 177 5.64 -20.06 -2.91
N GLY A 178 6.54 -20.59 -3.74
CA GLY A 178 6.16 -21.23 -5.00
C GLY A 178 5.27 -22.47 -4.78
N ASP A 179 4.52 -22.86 -5.81
CA ASP A 179 3.51 -23.92 -5.76
C ASP A 179 4.02 -25.22 -5.09
N ASP A 180 5.24 -25.65 -5.39
CA ASP A 180 5.86 -26.84 -4.79
C ASP A 180 6.04 -26.70 -3.27
N ALA A 181 6.39 -25.51 -2.80
CA ALA A 181 6.59 -25.24 -1.38
C ALA A 181 5.26 -25.04 -0.63
N GLN A 182 4.25 -24.46 -1.27
CA GLN A 182 2.89 -24.41 -0.72
C GLN A 182 2.32 -25.81 -0.54
N MET A 183 2.53 -26.70 -1.52
CA MET A 183 2.11 -28.10 -1.43
C MET A 183 2.79 -28.82 -0.25
N LEU A 184 4.10 -28.64 -0.07
CA LEU A 184 4.82 -29.20 1.08
C LEU A 184 4.28 -28.66 2.41
N LEU A 185 4.03 -27.35 2.49
CA LEU A 185 3.50 -26.73 3.70
C LEU A 185 2.10 -27.27 4.04
N ALA A 186 1.24 -27.39 3.02
CA ALA A 186 -0.10 -27.98 3.20
C ALA A 186 0.00 -29.44 3.68
N ALA A 187 0.91 -30.24 3.08
CA ALA A 187 1.14 -31.61 3.48
C ALA A 187 1.58 -31.71 4.96
N LEU A 188 2.46 -30.82 5.44
CA LEU A 188 2.88 -30.75 6.84
C LEU A 188 1.73 -30.35 7.77
N GLN A 189 0.90 -29.39 7.37
CA GLN A 189 -0.25 -28.93 8.15
C GLN A 189 -1.33 -30.02 8.31
N HIS A 190 -1.46 -30.91 7.32
CA HIS A 190 -2.39 -32.02 7.37
C HIS A 190 -1.94 -33.21 8.25
N GLN A 191 -0.66 -33.28 8.61
CA GLN A 191 -0.18 -34.31 9.55
C GLN A 191 -0.50 -33.90 10.99
N ALA A 192 -0.93 -34.86 11.78
CA ALA A 192 -1.30 -34.62 13.19
C ALA A 192 -0.13 -34.15 14.08
N ASP A 193 1.09 -34.54 13.72
CA ASP A 193 2.34 -34.17 14.40
C ASP A 193 3.13 -33.08 13.66
N HIS A 194 2.54 -32.55 12.56
CA HIS A 194 3.17 -31.56 11.68
C HIS A 194 4.56 -31.96 11.16
N THR A 195 4.77 -33.26 10.96
CA THR A 195 6.05 -33.85 10.55
C THR A 195 5.86 -34.71 9.29
N LEU A 196 6.82 -34.69 8.39
CA LEU A 196 6.88 -35.58 7.22
C LEU A 196 8.21 -36.33 7.22
N PRO A 197 8.23 -37.65 6.91
CA PRO A 197 9.43 -38.47 6.90
C PRO A 197 10.28 -38.28 5.64
N PHE A 198 10.53 -37.01 5.28
CA PHE A 198 11.30 -36.60 4.13
C PHE A 198 12.34 -35.57 4.52
N TRP A 199 13.43 -35.50 3.75
CA TRP A 199 14.49 -34.53 3.90
C TRP A 199 15.22 -34.32 2.56
N ASP A 200 16.21 -33.45 2.50
CA ASP A 200 16.92 -33.11 1.27
C ASP A 200 17.68 -34.29 0.62
N LYS A 201 17.96 -35.36 1.40
CA LYS A 201 18.62 -36.60 0.89
C LYS A 201 17.66 -37.77 0.69
N SER A 202 16.37 -37.63 0.90
CA SER A 202 15.35 -38.67 0.64
C SER A 202 15.43 -39.20 -0.78
N ASP A 203 15.00 -40.46 -0.97
CA ASP A 203 15.04 -41.11 -2.28
C ASP A 203 14.16 -40.38 -3.30
N PRO A 204 14.64 -40.18 -4.55
CA PRO A 204 13.87 -39.51 -5.58
C PRO A 204 12.55 -40.16 -5.94
N ASN A 205 12.47 -41.51 -5.83
CA ASN A 205 11.23 -42.23 -6.14
C ASN A 205 10.19 -42.03 -5.05
N ASP A 206 10.62 -42.03 -3.78
CA ASP A 206 9.72 -41.77 -2.64
C ASP A 206 9.13 -40.35 -2.70
N ILE A 207 9.97 -39.36 -3.03
CA ILE A 207 9.53 -37.97 -3.22
C ILE A 207 8.52 -37.89 -4.38
N ARG A 208 8.82 -38.54 -5.50
CA ARG A 208 7.93 -38.52 -6.67
C ARG A 208 6.62 -39.23 -6.40
N ASN A 209 6.66 -40.37 -5.70
CA ASN A 209 5.46 -41.15 -5.37
C ASN A 209 4.54 -40.39 -4.39
N TYR A 210 5.13 -39.65 -3.46
CA TYR A 210 4.35 -38.95 -2.42
C TYR A 210 3.88 -37.57 -2.89
N PHE A 211 4.76 -36.76 -3.50
CA PHE A 211 4.48 -35.38 -3.84
C PHE A 211 4.25 -35.12 -5.34
N GLY A 212 4.52 -36.10 -6.21
CA GLY A 212 4.40 -35.91 -7.67
C GLY A 212 5.48 -35.02 -8.31
N ILE A 213 6.49 -34.57 -7.56
CA ILE A 213 7.54 -33.65 -8.02
C ILE A 213 8.92 -34.32 -8.07
N SER A 214 9.84 -33.68 -8.78
CA SER A 214 11.23 -34.14 -8.82
C SER A 214 12.00 -33.82 -7.54
N LYS A 215 13.06 -34.55 -7.24
CA LYS A 215 13.96 -34.27 -6.10
C LYS A 215 14.55 -32.86 -6.13
N SER A 216 14.81 -32.31 -7.32
CA SER A 216 15.33 -30.95 -7.47
C SER A 216 14.27 -29.89 -7.11
N GLN A 217 13.01 -30.12 -7.47
CA GLN A 217 11.88 -29.26 -7.05
C GLN A 217 11.66 -29.36 -5.54
N PHE A 218 11.63 -30.56 -4.99
CA PHE A 218 11.52 -30.79 -3.55
C PHE A 218 12.61 -30.05 -2.76
N LYS A 219 13.88 -30.16 -3.17
CA LYS A 219 15.00 -29.44 -2.53
C LYS A 219 14.84 -27.93 -2.58
N ARG A 220 14.39 -27.39 -3.70
CA ARG A 220 14.12 -25.94 -3.82
C ARG A 220 12.98 -25.50 -2.88
N ALA A 221 11.90 -26.29 -2.83
CA ALA A 221 10.76 -26.04 -1.96
C ALA A 221 11.16 -26.07 -0.49
N VAL A 222 11.87 -27.12 -0.05
CA VAL A 222 12.41 -27.23 1.33
C VAL A 222 13.35 -26.05 1.62
N GLY A 223 14.28 -25.71 0.72
CA GLY A 223 15.19 -24.60 0.89
C GLY A 223 14.47 -23.24 1.04
N ASN A 224 13.38 -23.05 0.31
CA ASN A 224 12.53 -21.86 0.43
C ASN A 224 11.87 -21.80 1.81
N LEU A 225 11.22 -22.89 2.24
CA LEU A 225 10.54 -22.97 3.54
C LEU A 225 11.51 -22.80 4.73
N LEU A 226 12.72 -23.37 4.64
CA LEU A 226 13.80 -23.19 5.64
C LEU A 226 14.26 -21.74 5.71
N LYS A 227 14.47 -21.06 4.55
CA LYS A 227 14.86 -19.65 4.49
C LYS A 227 13.81 -18.75 5.17
N GLN A 228 12.55 -19.11 5.03
CA GLN A 228 11.44 -18.39 5.66
C GLN A 228 11.15 -18.80 7.11
N ARG A 229 11.92 -19.76 7.65
CA ARG A 229 11.77 -20.29 9.01
C ARG A 229 10.40 -20.92 9.29
N LEU A 230 9.74 -21.39 8.24
CA LEU A 230 8.44 -22.07 8.35
C LEU A 230 8.57 -23.55 8.72
N ILE A 231 9.70 -24.14 8.41
CA ILE A 231 10.01 -25.53 8.74
C ILE A 231 11.40 -25.64 9.36
N SER A 232 11.61 -26.73 10.09
CA SER A 232 12.92 -27.26 10.48
C SER A 232 13.18 -28.57 9.76
N GLN A 233 14.45 -28.89 9.49
CA GLN A 233 14.86 -30.14 8.86
C GLN A 233 15.89 -30.86 9.72
N GLN A 234 15.69 -32.15 9.89
CA GLN A 234 16.64 -33.09 10.49
C GLN A 234 16.85 -34.30 9.54
N PRO A 235 17.88 -35.12 9.74
CA PRO A 235 18.04 -36.34 8.97
C PRO A 235 16.82 -37.25 9.10
N GLY A 236 16.12 -37.46 7.97
CA GLY A 236 14.93 -38.31 7.90
C GLY A 236 13.60 -37.56 8.03
N GLU A 237 13.58 -36.30 8.42
CA GLU A 237 12.31 -35.60 8.62
C GLU A 237 12.38 -34.09 8.34
N ILE A 238 11.24 -33.53 7.98
CA ILE A 238 10.95 -32.10 8.00
C ILE A 238 9.75 -31.86 8.92
N LYS A 239 9.80 -30.77 9.69
CA LYS A 239 8.77 -30.42 10.66
C LYS A 239 8.36 -28.96 10.54
N LEU A 240 7.07 -28.67 10.68
CA LEU A 240 6.55 -27.31 10.77
C LEU A 240 7.10 -26.64 12.03
N VAL A 241 7.59 -25.42 11.89
CA VAL A 241 7.94 -24.58 13.04
C VAL A 241 6.67 -23.91 13.53
N GLU A 242 6.21 -24.26 14.71
CA GLU A 242 5.18 -23.50 15.39
C GLU A 242 5.73 -22.10 15.67
N THR A 243 5.16 -21.09 15.04
CA THR A 243 5.40 -19.70 15.45
C THR A 243 4.79 -19.53 16.82
N SER A 244 5.59 -19.76 17.87
CA SER A 244 5.23 -19.38 19.22
C SER A 244 5.04 -17.87 19.24
N ASP A 245 3.79 -17.43 19.38
CA ASP A 245 3.40 -16.08 19.78
C ASP A 245 3.76 -15.86 21.28
N GLU A 246 5.02 -16.08 21.66
CA GLU A 246 5.49 -15.75 23.01
C GLU A 246 6.98 -15.40 22.98
N GLN A 247 7.26 -14.11 22.79
CA GLN A 247 8.29 -13.37 23.50
C GLN A 247 7.90 -11.88 23.48
N ALA A 248 6.86 -11.58 24.24
CA ALA A 248 6.71 -10.27 24.84
C ALA A 248 7.32 -10.35 26.24
N ASP A 249 7.96 -9.26 26.66
CA ASP A 249 8.42 -8.93 28.00
C ASP A 249 9.80 -9.45 28.41
N ASP A 250 10.81 -8.58 28.20
CA ASP A 250 11.57 -7.90 29.29
C ASP A 250 12.17 -6.57 28.78
#